data_4bfc504bb495fec0a9092da7a83434e2
#
_entry.id   4bfc504bb495fec0a9092da7a83434e2
#
_cell.length_a   1.000
_cell.length_b   1.000
_cell.length_c   1.000
_cell.angle_alpha   90.00
_cell.angle_beta   90.00
_cell.angle_gamma   90.00
#
_symmetry.space_group_name_H-M   'P 1'
#
loop_
_entity.id
_entity.type
_entity.pdbx_description
1 polymer ?
#
loop_
_entity_poly.entity_id
_entity_poly.type
_entity_poly.pdbx_seq_one_letter_code
_entity_poly.pdbx_strand_id
1 'polypeptide(L)' 'MLTPTRYPEAPAAVAHARLRALRAEQASAALEGLTSNDLYMTDLATDVAAAEAAYVGAAVTEIASLRAALDGPLRG' A
#
# COMPACT_ATOMS: atom_id res chain seq x y z
N MET A 1 -3.91 -16.16 -29.10
CA MET A 1 -3.55 -14.83 -28.83
C MET A 1 -2.86 -14.70 -27.49
N LEU A 2 -1.83 -13.96 -27.51
CA LEU A 2 -1.10 -13.81 -26.34
C LEU A 2 -1.67 -12.76 -25.46
N THR A 3 -1.85 -13.10 -24.25
CA THR A 3 -2.07 -12.07 -23.28
C THR A 3 -0.81 -11.31 -23.12
N PRO A 4 -0.87 -10.02 -23.03
CA PRO A 4 0.35 -9.27 -22.78
C PRO A 4 0.94 -9.72 -21.47
N THR A 5 2.20 -9.95 -21.51
CA THR A 5 2.91 -10.21 -20.30
C THR A 5 2.90 -8.96 -19.47
N ARG A 6 2.44 -9.10 -18.29
CA ARG A 6 2.41 -7.96 -17.39
C ARG A 6 3.18 -8.34 -16.16
N TYR A 7 4.19 -7.58 -15.86
CA TYR A 7 4.90 -7.80 -14.63
C TYR A 7 4.01 -7.38 -13.48
N PRO A 8 3.91 -8.21 -12.46
CA PRO A 8 3.15 -7.80 -11.28
C PRO A 8 3.78 -6.56 -10.68
N GLU A 9 2.95 -5.66 -10.22
CA GLU A 9 3.45 -4.51 -9.53
C GLU A 9 4.13 -4.93 -8.24
N ALA A 10 5.16 -4.19 -7.85
CA ALA A 10 5.84 -4.47 -6.60
C ALA A 10 4.85 -4.34 -5.45
N PRO A 11 4.95 -5.21 -4.44
CA PRO A 11 4.02 -5.17 -3.32
C PRO A 11 3.93 -3.82 -2.62
N ALA A 12 5.05 -3.08 -2.53
CA ALA A 12 5.00 -1.76 -1.91
C ALA A 12 4.18 -0.79 -2.76
N ALA A 13 4.28 -0.86 -4.08
CA ALA A 13 3.51 0.01 -4.95
C ALA A 13 2.01 -0.27 -4.85
N VAL A 14 1.64 -1.55 -4.77
CA VAL A 14 0.25 -1.96 -4.61
C VAL A 14 -0.29 -1.47 -3.27
N ALA A 15 0.47 -1.67 -2.20
CA ALA A 15 0.08 -1.23 -0.87
C ALA A 15 -0.04 0.29 -0.79
N HIS A 16 0.86 1.00 -1.44
CA HIS A 16 0.83 2.46 -1.47
C HIS A 16 -0.42 2.98 -2.19
N ALA A 17 -0.76 2.36 -3.32
CA ALA A 17 -1.95 2.75 -4.07
C ALA A 17 -3.21 2.56 -3.24
N ARG A 18 -3.29 1.45 -2.51
CA ARG A 18 -4.43 1.19 -1.65
C ARG A 18 -4.52 2.23 -0.52
N LEU A 19 -3.38 2.54 0.09
CA LEU A 19 -3.34 3.54 1.16
C LEU A 19 -3.79 4.89 0.66
N ARG A 20 -3.33 5.29 -0.52
CA ARG A 20 -3.76 6.57 -1.12
C ARG A 20 -5.25 6.59 -1.38
N ALA A 21 -5.80 5.48 -1.87
CA ALA A 21 -7.23 5.39 -2.15
C ALA A 21 -8.05 5.52 -0.86
N LEU A 22 -7.59 4.87 0.22
CA LEU A 22 -8.29 4.94 1.49
C LEU A 22 -8.22 6.34 2.11
N ARG A 23 -7.08 7.02 1.97
CA ARG A 23 -6.96 8.39 2.46
C ARG A 23 -7.83 9.35 1.65
N ALA A 24 -7.96 9.10 0.36
CA ALA A 24 -8.87 9.89 -0.47
C ALA A 24 -10.31 9.67 -0.02
N GLU A 25 -10.65 8.46 0.36
CA GLU A 25 -11.99 8.17 0.88
C GLU A 25 -12.25 8.90 2.19
N GLN A 26 -11.25 8.98 3.07
CA GLN A 26 -11.38 9.75 4.31
C GLN A 26 -11.67 11.23 4.01
N ALA A 27 -10.96 11.80 3.05
CA ALA A 27 -11.17 13.18 2.67
C ALA A 27 -12.57 13.38 2.08
N SER A 28 -13.01 12.46 1.23
CA SER A 28 -14.35 12.52 0.66
C SER A 28 -15.42 12.41 1.72
N ALA A 29 -15.22 11.53 2.70
CA ALA A 29 -16.17 11.36 3.79
C ALA A 29 -16.37 12.67 4.56
N ALA A 30 -15.27 13.40 4.78
CA ALA A 30 -15.37 14.68 5.46
C ALA A 30 -16.19 15.67 4.66
N LEU A 31 -15.99 15.71 3.34
CA LEU A 31 -16.74 16.61 2.48
C LEU A 31 -18.21 16.24 2.38
N GLU A 32 -18.53 14.96 2.51
CA GLU A 32 -19.89 14.47 2.36
C GLU A 32 -20.65 14.42 3.69
N GLY A 33 -20.02 14.85 4.77
CA GLY A 33 -20.69 14.88 6.05
C GLY A 33 -20.83 13.52 6.73
N LEU A 34 -20.03 12.55 6.32
CA LEU A 34 -20.09 11.20 6.88
C LEU A 34 -19.30 11.06 8.17
N THR A 35 -18.63 12.11 8.59
CA THR A 35 -17.77 12.05 9.79
C THR A 35 -18.56 11.81 11.08
N SER A 36 -19.87 12.04 11.05
CA SER A 36 -20.72 11.75 12.20
C SER A 36 -21.12 10.29 12.30
N ASN A 37 -20.82 9.49 11.26
CA ASN A 37 -21.11 8.08 11.29
C ASN A 37 -19.90 7.36 11.92
N ASP A 38 -19.99 7.13 13.23
CA ASP A 38 -18.85 6.60 13.97
C ASP A 38 -18.40 5.23 13.49
N LEU A 39 -19.34 4.36 13.16
CA LEU A 39 -18.99 3.01 12.70
C LEU A 39 -18.23 3.08 11.38
N TYR A 40 -18.75 3.86 10.44
CA TYR A 40 -18.10 4.02 9.14
C TYR A 40 -16.69 4.59 9.30
N MET A 41 -16.55 5.63 10.12
CA MET A 41 -15.25 6.27 10.31
C MET A 41 -14.26 5.37 11.04
N THR A 42 -14.76 4.57 11.99
CA THR A 42 -13.90 3.61 12.71
C THR A 42 -13.42 2.51 11.77
N ASP A 43 -14.29 1.97 10.95
CA ASP A 43 -13.90 0.95 9.98
C ASP A 43 -12.89 1.49 9.00
N LEU A 44 -13.09 2.71 8.52
CA LEU A 44 -12.20 3.35 7.58
C LEU A 44 -10.83 3.60 8.22
N ALA A 45 -10.80 4.06 9.46
CA ALA A 45 -9.53 4.26 10.17
C ALA A 45 -8.77 2.95 10.37
N THR A 46 -9.49 1.87 10.63
CA THR A 46 -8.87 0.55 10.76
C THR A 46 -8.26 0.12 9.43
N ASP A 47 -8.97 0.34 8.34
CA ASP A 47 -8.47 -0.01 7.01
C ASP A 47 -7.24 0.82 6.66
N VAL A 48 -7.24 2.10 6.99
CA VAL A 48 -6.07 2.95 6.76
C VAL A 48 -4.87 2.45 7.55
N ALA A 49 -5.06 2.13 8.82
CA ALA A 49 -3.96 1.63 9.66
C ALA A 49 -3.40 0.32 9.11
N ALA A 50 -4.27 -0.58 8.66
CA ALA A 50 -3.84 -1.83 8.08
C ALA A 50 -3.08 -1.60 6.77
N ALA A 51 -3.53 -0.66 5.96
CA ALA A 51 -2.87 -0.33 4.70
C ALA A 51 -1.50 0.32 4.94
N GLU A 52 -1.39 1.16 5.97
CA GLU A 52 -0.10 1.75 6.34
C GLU A 52 0.89 0.67 6.76
N ALA A 53 0.45 -0.26 7.60
CA ALA A 53 1.31 -1.34 8.05
C ALA A 53 1.74 -2.22 6.88
N ALA A 54 0.84 -2.51 5.96
CA ALA A 54 1.14 -3.32 4.78
C ALA A 54 2.16 -2.61 3.89
N TYR A 55 2.01 -1.31 3.71
CA TYR A 55 2.94 -0.54 2.90
C TYR A 55 4.34 -0.53 3.53
N VAL A 56 4.43 -0.24 4.81
CA VAL A 56 5.72 -0.22 5.50
C VAL A 56 6.39 -1.59 5.43
N GLY A 57 5.64 -2.65 5.70
CA GLY A 57 6.18 -4.01 5.65
C GLY A 57 6.69 -4.37 4.27
N ALA A 58 5.93 -4.05 3.22
CA ALA A 58 6.33 -4.33 1.85
C ALA A 58 7.56 -3.50 1.45
N ALA A 59 7.60 -2.24 1.84
CA ALA A 59 8.72 -1.37 1.51
C ALA A 59 10.01 -1.86 2.18
N VAL A 60 9.93 -2.26 3.43
CA VAL A 60 11.10 -2.78 4.15
C VAL A 60 11.59 -4.06 3.48
N THR A 61 10.69 -4.95 3.11
CA THR A 61 11.05 -6.19 2.44
C THR A 61 11.73 -5.93 1.09
N GLU A 62 11.21 -4.99 0.33
CA GLU A 62 11.79 -4.67 -0.98
C GLU A 62 13.17 -4.06 -0.84
N ILE A 63 13.36 -3.21 0.16
CA ILE A 63 14.67 -2.63 0.41
C ILE A 63 15.67 -3.71 0.79
N ALA A 64 15.26 -4.63 1.65
CA ALA A 64 16.13 -5.73 2.06
C ALA A 64 16.49 -6.62 0.88
N SER A 65 15.51 -6.93 0.03
CA SER A 65 15.76 -7.75 -1.15
C SER A 65 16.69 -7.05 -2.13
N LEU A 66 16.52 -5.76 -2.31
CA LEU A 66 17.36 -4.99 -3.19
C LEU A 66 18.81 -4.95 -2.69
N ARG A 67 18.99 -4.76 -1.39
CA ARG A 67 20.32 -4.79 -0.80
C ARG A 67 21.00 -6.13 -1.01
N ALA A 68 20.26 -7.21 -0.79
CA ALA A 68 20.79 -8.54 -0.98
C ALA A 68 21.22 -8.74 -2.43
N ALA A 69 20.43 -8.24 -3.38
CA ALA A 69 20.77 -8.36 -4.79
C ALA A 69 22.01 -7.57 -5.15
N LEU A 70 22.18 -6.41 -4.53
CA LEU A 70 23.35 -5.58 -4.81
C LEU A 70 24.62 -6.13 -4.18
N ASP A 71 24.50 -6.74 -3.00
CA ASP A 71 25.67 -7.27 -2.32
C ASP A 71 26.11 -8.62 -2.87
N GLY A 72 25.14 -9.46 -3.25
CA GLY A 72 25.45 -10.80 -3.70
C GLY A 72 26.42 -10.89 -4.85
N PRO A 73 26.17 -10.17 -5.96
CA PRO A 73 27.06 -10.25 -7.10
C PRO A 73 28.47 -9.74 -6.84
N LEU A 74 28.62 -8.88 -5.86
CA LEU A 74 29.93 -8.30 -5.57
C LEU A 74 30.83 -9.23 -4.79
N ARG A 75 30.28 -10.31 -4.37
CA ARG A 75 31.06 -11.25 -3.60
C ARG A 75 31.90 -12.16 -4.44
N GLY A 76 31.71 -12.09 -5.66
CA GLY A 76 32.57 -12.76 -6.58
C GLY A 76 32.76 -14.22 -6.38
#